data_a43c71e9613a056ad607722c26e9aa98
#
_entry.id   a43c71e9613a056ad607722c26e9aa98
#
_cell.length_a   1.000
_cell.length_b   1.000
_cell.length_c   1.000
_cell.angle_alpha   90.00
_cell.angle_beta   90.00
_cell.angle_gamma   90.00
#
_symmetry.space_group_name_H-M   'P 1'
#
loop_
_entity.id
_entity.type
_entity.pdbx_description
1 polymer ?
#
loop_
_entity_poly.entity_id
_entity_poly.type
_entity_poly.pdbx_seq_one_letter_code
_entity_poly.pdbx_strand_id
1 'polypeptide(L)'
;AVDVPRLYGGKDLRNSYVVWQEGVSPLVVIEFLSPGTESEDLGPFYGNGEISKASNSQTTNSQPASPRKWHVYEQILRVPYYIVFSRYTGVVRFFRLAGASFEEQTVQDTQPQLWIPELELGLGIWTGIFEGIDHSWLRWCDGSGSWLLTDTELETQRADEAEARLQQVVRNLRQSGMDTTAIAEVVGLSMEQIDSMENYLACNQD
;
A
#
# COMPACT_ATOMS: atom_id res chain seq x y z
N ALA A 1 4.61 -6.40 9.79
CA ALA A 1 5.28 -7.63 10.20
C ALA A 1 4.72 -8.80 9.40
N VAL A 2 5.57 -9.75 9.06
CA VAL A 2 5.17 -10.97 8.34
C VAL A 2 4.58 -11.96 9.36
N ASP A 3 3.58 -12.74 8.94
CA ASP A 3 2.91 -13.76 9.74
C ASP A 3 2.19 -13.27 11.01
N VAL A 4 1.90 -11.98 11.09
CA VAL A 4 1.12 -11.41 12.19
C VAL A 4 -0.30 -11.14 11.72
N PRO A 5 -1.33 -11.72 12.36
CA PRO A 5 -2.73 -11.51 11.95
C PRO A 5 -3.11 -10.03 11.99
N ARG A 6 -3.90 -9.57 11.01
CA ARG A 6 -4.40 -8.19 10.94
C ARG A 6 -5.25 -7.79 12.15
N LEU A 7 -5.96 -8.75 12.72
CA LEU A 7 -6.90 -8.53 13.82
C LEU A 7 -6.44 -9.24 15.09
N TYR A 8 -6.67 -8.65 16.26
CA TYR A 8 -6.57 -9.33 17.54
C TYR A 8 -7.70 -10.37 17.68
N GLY A 9 -7.31 -11.62 17.89
CA GLY A 9 -8.27 -12.72 18.05
C GLY A 9 -9.28 -12.86 16.90
N GLY A 10 -8.95 -12.31 15.71
CA GLY A 10 -9.82 -12.32 14.54
C GLY A 10 -11.03 -11.36 14.61
N LYS A 11 -11.08 -10.44 15.57
CA LYS A 11 -12.25 -9.57 15.83
C LYS A 11 -11.92 -8.08 15.84
N ASP A 12 -10.89 -7.68 16.56
CA ASP A 12 -10.62 -6.27 16.82
C ASP A 12 -9.43 -5.76 15.99
N LEU A 13 -9.56 -4.52 15.49
CA LEU A 13 -8.45 -3.83 14.81
C LEU A 13 -7.29 -3.59 15.79
N ARG A 14 -6.07 -3.74 15.29
CA ARG A 14 -4.87 -3.39 16.04
C ARG A 14 -4.70 -1.87 16.07
N ASN A 15 -4.69 -1.30 17.26
CA ASN A 15 -4.40 0.13 17.45
C ASN A 15 -2.90 0.42 17.48
N SER A 16 -2.08 -0.61 17.76
CA SER A 16 -0.62 -0.51 17.83
C SER A 16 0.02 -1.86 17.56
N TYR A 17 1.28 -1.84 17.16
CA TYR A 17 2.11 -3.03 17.04
C TYR A 17 3.08 -3.11 18.22
N VAL A 18 2.92 -4.10 19.07
CA VAL A 18 3.72 -4.28 20.29
C VAL A 18 4.66 -5.45 20.10
N VAL A 19 5.92 -5.17 19.75
CA VAL A 19 6.92 -6.19 19.35
C VAL A 19 7.09 -7.30 20.40
N TRP A 20 7.17 -6.94 21.68
CA TRP A 20 7.34 -7.95 22.76
C TRP A 20 6.09 -8.79 23.01
N GLN A 21 4.92 -8.32 22.63
CA GLN A 21 3.66 -9.08 22.72
C GLN A 21 3.50 -10.01 21.54
N GLU A 22 3.84 -9.55 20.34
CA GLU A 22 3.75 -10.33 19.11
C GLU A 22 4.90 -11.34 18.96
N GLY A 23 6.04 -11.05 19.58
CA GLY A 23 7.25 -11.88 19.48
C GLY A 23 7.96 -11.82 18.13
N VAL A 24 7.50 -10.94 17.22
CA VAL A 24 8.03 -10.78 15.86
C VAL A 24 8.43 -9.34 15.65
N SER A 25 9.65 -9.09 15.17
CA SER A 25 10.08 -7.76 14.75
C SER A 25 9.50 -7.42 13.37
N PRO A 26 9.16 -6.15 13.11
CA PRO A 26 8.71 -5.75 11.78
C PRO A 26 9.84 -5.90 10.76
N LEU A 27 9.54 -6.46 9.60
CA LEU A 27 10.48 -6.55 8.48
C LEU A 27 10.64 -5.18 7.79
N VAL A 28 9.54 -4.46 7.66
CA VAL A 28 9.47 -3.14 7.03
C VAL A 28 8.77 -2.17 7.96
N VAL A 29 9.34 -0.99 8.13
CA VAL A 29 8.68 0.16 8.75
C VAL A 29 8.60 1.29 7.73
N ILE A 30 7.42 1.88 7.62
CA ILE A 30 7.17 3.03 6.76
C ILE A 30 6.72 4.19 7.63
N GLU A 31 7.50 5.29 7.60
CA GLU A 31 7.18 6.54 8.27
C GLU A 31 6.71 7.58 7.25
N PHE A 32 5.59 8.19 7.55
CA PHE A 32 5.07 9.32 6.79
C PHE A 32 5.56 10.61 7.42
N LEU A 33 6.42 11.33 6.70
CA LEU A 33 6.97 12.58 7.21
C LEU A 33 5.88 13.59 7.54
N SER A 34 5.98 14.16 8.73
CA SER A 34 5.19 15.30 9.15
C SER A 34 6.09 16.52 9.28
N PRO A 35 5.63 17.74 8.90
CA PRO A 35 6.42 18.95 9.05
C PRO A 35 6.90 19.14 10.48
N GLY A 36 8.22 19.33 10.64
CA GLY A 36 8.86 19.57 11.94
C GLY A 36 9.34 18.32 12.67
N THR A 37 9.10 17.10 12.17
CA THR A 37 9.58 15.86 12.78
C THR A 37 10.63 15.14 11.93
N GLU A 38 11.02 15.70 10.80
CA GLU A 38 11.90 15.07 9.81
C GLU A 38 13.24 14.64 10.39
N SER A 39 13.78 15.39 11.36
CA SER A 39 15.04 15.06 12.03
C SER A 39 14.95 13.80 12.92
N GLU A 40 13.75 13.47 13.42
CA GLU A 40 13.53 12.25 14.19
C GLU A 40 13.44 11.03 13.28
N ASP A 41 12.80 11.22 12.11
CA ASP A 41 12.53 10.16 11.13
C ASP A 41 13.73 9.90 10.23
N LEU A 42 14.54 10.93 9.89
CA LEU A 42 15.70 10.81 9.00
C LEU A 42 17.03 10.68 9.73
N GLY A 43 17.08 10.96 11.03
CA GLY A 43 18.29 10.83 11.82
C GLY A 43 19.50 11.55 11.21
N PRO A 44 20.63 10.84 10.96
CA PRO A 44 21.83 11.43 10.37
C PRO A 44 21.66 11.91 8.92
N PHE A 45 20.61 11.46 8.22
CA PHE A 45 20.33 11.82 6.84
C PHE A 45 19.42 13.04 6.69
N TYR A 46 19.05 13.68 7.79
CA TYR A 46 18.36 14.96 7.77
C TYR A 46 19.31 16.07 7.28
N GLY A 47 18.87 16.89 6.34
CA GLY A 47 19.70 17.99 5.81
C GLY A 47 20.68 17.60 4.70
N ASN A 48 20.26 16.76 3.75
CA ASN A 48 21.02 16.35 2.55
C ASN A 48 22.27 15.50 2.81
N GLY A 49 22.31 14.74 3.87
CA GLY A 49 23.41 13.80 4.12
C GLY A 49 24.72 14.44 4.61
N GLU A 50 24.75 15.73 4.87
CA GLU A 50 25.81 16.29 5.68
C GLU A 50 25.66 15.75 7.09
N ILE A 51 26.62 14.91 7.49
CA ILE A 51 26.74 14.43 8.86
C ILE A 51 26.85 15.66 9.73
N SER A 52 25.77 16.08 10.33
CA SER A 52 25.78 17.02 11.42
C SER A 52 26.59 16.34 12.53
N LYS A 53 27.90 16.62 12.55
CA LYS A 53 28.75 16.29 13.69
C LYS A 53 27.97 16.75 14.90
N ALA A 54 27.59 15.78 15.72
CA ALA A 54 26.88 16.00 16.96
C ALA A 54 27.38 17.28 17.62
N SER A 55 26.58 18.33 17.55
CA SER A 55 26.74 19.43 18.47
C SER A 55 26.40 18.88 19.85
N ASN A 56 27.41 18.55 20.61
CA ASN A 56 27.36 18.40 22.06
C ASN A 56 26.89 19.72 22.66
N SER A 57 25.64 20.05 22.52
CA SER A 57 24.98 21.00 23.41
C SER A 57 24.62 20.21 24.67
N GLN A 58 25.57 20.19 25.59
CA GLN A 58 25.29 19.91 26.99
C GLN A 58 24.27 20.93 27.50
N THR A 59 23.00 20.58 27.43
CA THR A 59 22.00 21.17 28.31
C THR A 59 21.82 20.21 29.48
N THR A 60 22.46 20.61 30.57
CA THR A 60 22.25 20.09 31.91
C THR A 60 20.82 20.26 32.33
N ASN A 61 19.99 19.24 32.12
CA ASN A 61 18.90 18.85 32.99
C ASN A 61 18.45 17.42 32.58
N SER A 62 18.85 16.50 33.39
CA SER A 62 18.85 15.06 33.18
C SER A 62 17.49 14.43 33.42
N GLN A 63 16.64 14.45 32.38
CA GLN A 63 15.81 13.27 32.12
C GLN A 63 16.42 12.55 30.91
N PRO A 64 16.48 11.21 30.89
CA PRO A 64 16.94 10.49 29.72
C PRO A 64 16.01 10.86 28.56
N ALA A 65 16.56 11.57 27.57
CA ALA A 65 15.80 11.90 26.36
C ALA A 65 15.31 10.60 25.74
N SER A 66 14.03 10.53 25.43
CA SER A 66 13.46 9.38 24.70
C SER A 66 14.27 9.14 23.44
N PRO A 67 14.62 7.88 23.11
CA PRO A 67 15.38 7.60 21.91
C PRO A 67 14.60 8.07 20.69
N ARG A 68 15.28 8.70 19.74
CA ARG A 68 14.67 9.13 18.46
C ARG A 68 14.19 7.91 17.68
N LYS A 69 13.16 8.05 16.87
CA LYS A 69 12.58 6.97 16.05
C LYS A 69 13.64 6.24 15.22
N TRP A 70 14.53 6.99 14.55
CA TRP A 70 15.67 6.43 13.83
C TRP A 70 16.46 5.43 14.65
N HIS A 71 16.89 5.84 15.86
CA HIS A 71 17.67 4.99 16.77
C HIS A 71 16.89 3.74 17.20
N VAL A 72 15.58 3.89 17.45
CA VAL A 72 14.72 2.76 17.82
C VAL A 72 14.68 1.73 16.69
N TYR A 73 14.45 2.16 15.46
CA TYR A 73 14.35 1.23 14.33
C TYR A 73 15.70 0.64 13.92
N GLU A 74 16.77 1.42 13.99
CA GLU A 74 18.11 0.99 13.61
C GLU A 74 18.77 0.08 14.67
N GLN A 75 18.80 0.53 15.94
CA GLN A 75 19.62 -0.09 16.97
C GLN A 75 18.85 -1.03 17.88
N ILE A 76 17.58 -0.71 18.20
CA ILE A 76 16.79 -1.48 19.16
C ILE A 76 16.02 -2.58 18.46
N LEU A 77 15.18 -2.22 17.49
CA LEU A 77 14.34 -3.16 16.74
C LEU A 77 15.07 -3.83 15.58
N ARG A 78 16.15 -3.20 15.10
CA ARG A 78 16.97 -3.68 13.98
C ARG A 78 16.12 -4.06 12.77
N VAL A 79 15.25 -3.13 12.36
CA VAL A 79 14.31 -3.32 11.25
C VAL A 79 15.09 -3.47 9.94
N PRO A 80 14.93 -4.52 9.17
CA PRO A 80 15.66 -4.72 7.91
C PRO A 80 15.44 -3.61 6.88
N TYR A 81 14.21 -3.10 6.76
CA TYR A 81 13.85 -2.07 5.77
C TYR A 81 13.12 -0.91 6.43
N TYR A 82 13.69 0.27 6.31
CA TYR A 82 13.10 1.50 6.81
C TYR A 82 12.84 2.46 5.65
N ILE A 83 11.60 2.91 5.51
CA ILE A 83 11.13 3.71 4.39
C ILE A 83 10.53 4.98 4.94
N VAL A 84 10.94 6.11 4.38
CA VAL A 84 10.43 7.42 4.76
C VAL A 84 9.80 8.06 3.54
N PHE A 85 8.53 8.42 3.64
CA PHE A 85 7.76 9.00 2.56
C PHE A 85 7.17 10.36 2.95
N SER A 86 7.41 11.37 2.12
CA SER A 86 6.80 12.69 2.26
C SER A 86 5.61 12.83 1.29
N ARG A 87 4.41 12.79 1.82
CA ARG A 87 3.21 13.05 1.01
C ARG A 87 3.16 14.47 0.43
N TYR A 88 3.90 15.41 1.01
CA TYR A 88 3.91 16.82 0.57
C TYR A 88 4.79 17.05 -0.65
N THR A 89 5.87 16.30 -0.77
CA THR A 89 6.83 16.44 -1.86
C THR A 89 6.81 15.25 -2.83
N GLY A 90 6.14 14.15 -2.46
CA GLY A 90 6.19 12.88 -3.21
C GLY A 90 7.54 12.16 -3.11
N VAL A 91 8.46 12.66 -2.28
CA VAL A 91 9.79 12.07 -2.15
C VAL A 91 9.73 10.86 -1.23
N VAL A 92 10.33 9.76 -1.68
CA VAL A 92 10.56 8.56 -0.89
C VAL A 92 12.05 8.33 -0.70
N ARG A 93 12.44 7.86 0.50
CA ARG A 93 13.80 7.45 0.82
C ARG A 93 13.76 6.05 1.40
N PHE A 94 14.65 5.20 0.92
CA PHE A 94 14.76 3.81 1.32
C PHE A 94 16.06 3.56 2.06
N PHE A 95 15.96 2.90 3.21
CA PHE A 95 17.10 2.52 4.03
C PHE A 95 17.06 1.02 4.30
N ARG A 96 18.18 0.37 4.15
CA ARG A 96 18.37 -1.04 4.46
C ARG A 96 19.36 -1.17 5.60
N LEU A 97 19.06 -2.03 6.56
CA LEU A 97 19.98 -2.30 7.65
C LEU A 97 21.15 -3.15 7.13
N ALA A 98 22.35 -2.56 7.18
CA ALA A 98 23.61 -3.20 6.83
C ALA A 98 24.51 -3.27 8.06
N GLY A 99 24.73 -4.46 8.58
CA GLY A 99 25.49 -4.61 9.84
C GLY A 99 24.82 -3.91 11.00
N ALA A 100 25.36 -2.79 11.47
CA ALA A 100 24.87 -2.06 12.64
C ALA A 100 24.12 -0.76 12.32
N SER A 101 24.07 -0.34 11.05
CA SER A 101 23.50 0.96 10.66
C SER A 101 22.67 0.85 9.40
N PHE A 102 21.78 1.82 9.23
CA PHE A 102 21.04 1.98 7.98
C PHE A 102 21.92 2.59 6.89
N GLU A 103 21.84 2.00 5.72
CA GLU A 103 22.40 2.52 4.48
C GLU A 103 21.29 2.94 3.55
N GLU A 104 21.37 4.17 3.04
CA GLU A 104 20.40 4.65 2.06
C GLU A 104 20.57 3.91 0.74
N GLN A 105 19.47 3.42 0.21
CA GLN A 105 19.42 2.71 -1.04
C GLN A 105 19.06 3.67 -2.18
N THR A 106 19.68 3.48 -3.33
CA THR A 106 19.30 4.23 -4.52
C THR A 106 17.91 3.80 -4.99
N VAL A 107 17.03 4.78 -5.14
CA VAL A 107 15.71 4.61 -5.73
C VAL A 107 15.89 4.34 -7.24
N GLN A 108 15.28 3.29 -7.75
CA GLN A 108 15.29 3.00 -9.18
C GLN A 108 14.31 3.93 -9.91
N ASP A 109 14.64 4.31 -11.14
CA ASP A 109 13.74 5.10 -12.00
C ASP A 109 12.60 4.25 -12.59
N THR A 110 12.75 2.94 -12.55
CA THR A 110 11.77 1.97 -13.05
C THR A 110 11.06 1.25 -11.91
N GLN A 111 9.86 0.74 -12.16
CA GLN A 111 9.14 -0.09 -11.20
C GLN A 111 9.63 -1.54 -11.19
N PRO A 112 9.79 -2.16 -10.03
CA PRO A 112 9.68 -1.58 -8.68
C PRO A 112 10.86 -0.64 -8.37
N GLN A 113 10.59 0.47 -7.71
CA GLN A 113 11.62 1.43 -7.29
C GLN A 113 12.47 0.89 -6.13
N LEU A 114 11.89 0.08 -5.28
CA LEU A 114 12.54 -0.76 -4.28
C LEU A 114 11.99 -2.17 -4.36
N TRP A 115 12.87 -3.16 -4.29
CA TRP A 115 12.50 -4.59 -4.19
C TRP A 115 12.84 -5.13 -2.81
N ILE A 116 11.90 -5.84 -2.19
CA ILE A 116 12.07 -6.50 -0.89
C ILE A 116 11.96 -8.02 -1.11
N PRO A 117 13.10 -8.71 -1.25
CA PRO A 117 13.13 -10.13 -1.62
C PRO A 117 12.35 -11.03 -0.66
N GLU A 118 12.39 -10.72 0.64
CA GLU A 118 11.74 -11.51 1.69
C GLU A 118 10.21 -11.47 1.61
N LEU A 119 9.66 -10.47 0.94
CA LEU A 119 8.21 -10.34 0.68
C LEU A 119 7.84 -10.73 -0.75
N GLU A 120 8.82 -10.85 -1.65
CA GLU A 120 8.59 -10.95 -3.10
C GLU A 120 7.73 -9.79 -3.62
N LEU A 121 7.88 -8.61 -3.00
CA LEU A 121 7.14 -7.39 -3.32
C LEU A 121 8.08 -6.22 -3.56
N GLY A 122 7.64 -5.33 -4.43
CA GLY A 122 8.24 -4.03 -4.64
C GLY A 122 7.43 -2.90 -4.07
N LEU A 123 8.06 -1.74 -3.92
CA LEU A 123 7.44 -0.47 -3.58
C LEU A 123 7.80 0.56 -4.65
N GLY A 124 6.90 1.50 -4.87
CA GLY A 124 7.11 2.64 -5.75
C GLY A 124 6.09 3.75 -5.53
N ILE A 125 6.28 4.83 -6.25
CA ILE A 125 5.37 5.96 -6.26
C ILE A 125 4.38 5.79 -7.42
N TRP A 126 3.12 5.75 -7.09
CA TRP A 126 2.01 5.74 -8.03
C TRP A 126 1.29 7.09 -7.99
N THR A 127 1.07 7.70 -9.14
CA THR A 127 0.29 8.94 -9.25
C THR A 127 -1.09 8.61 -9.79
N GLY A 128 -2.12 9.01 -9.06
CA GLY A 128 -3.50 8.74 -9.42
C GLY A 128 -4.47 9.08 -8.30
N ILE A 129 -5.75 8.82 -8.55
CA ILE A 129 -6.83 9.13 -7.62
C ILE A 129 -7.05 7.94 -6.68
N PHE A 130 -6.89 8.19 -5.39
CA PHE A 130 -7.25 7.25 -4.33
C PHE A 130 -8.17 7.97 -3.32
N GLU A 131 -9.30 7.38 -2.99
CA GLU A 131 -10.32 7.98 -2.11
C GLU A 131 -10.76 9.38 -2.57
N GLY A 132 -10.83 9.61 -3.90
CA GLY A 132 -11.20 10.89 -4.50
C GLY A 132 -10.11 11.96 -4.48
N ILE A 133 -8.90 11.64 -4.03
CA ILE A 133 -7.76 12.56 -3.93
C ILE A 133 -6.73 12.20 -5.01
N ASP A 134 -6.46 13.12 -5.92
CA ASP A 134 -5.39 13.00 -6.91
C ASP A 134 -4.05 13.39 -6.29
N HIS A 135 -3.16 12.42 -6.16
CA HIS A 135 -1.86 12.61 -5.52
C HIS A 135 -0.83 11.54 -5.91
N SER A 136 0.41 11.70 -5.42
CA SER A 136 1.44 10.66 -5.48
C SER A 136 1.39 9.82 -4.20
N TRP A 137 1.22 8.52 -4.37
CA TRP A 137 1.04 7.54 -3.30
C TRP A 137 2.16 6.53 -3.28
N LEU A 138 2.60 6.15 -2.10
CA LEU A 138 3.47 5.00 -1.94
C LEU A 138 2.63 3.73 -2.07
N ARG A 139 2.97 2.87 -3.03
CA ARG A 139 2.17 1.70 -3.36
C ARG A 139 3.03 0.45 -3.56
N TRP A 140 2.46 -0.69 -3.21
CA TRP A 140 3.06 -1.99 -3.45
C TRP A 140 2.87 -2.43 -4.91
N CYS A 141 3.87 -3.14 -5.43
CA CYS A 141 3.82 -3.77 -6.75
C CYS A 141 4.44 -5.16 -6.68
N ASP A 142 4.17 -5.98 -7.71
CA ASP A 142 4.82 -7.26 -7.90
C ASP A 142 6.21 -7.12 -8.57
N GLY A 143 6.87 -8.24 -8.83
CA GLY A 143 8.20 -8.27 -9.46
C GLY A 143 8.22 -7.82 -10.94
N SER A 144 7.07 -7.72 -11.59
CA SER A 144 6.92 -7.14 -12.93
C SER A 144 6.74 -5.63 -12.92
N GLY A 145 6.54 -5.04 -11.73
CA GLY A 145 6.20 -3.63 -11.55
C GLY A 145 4.70 -3.35 -11.63
N SER A 146 3.84 -4.38 -11.73
CA SER A 146 2.38 -4.21 -11.70
C SER A 146 1.90 -3.89 -10.30
N TRP A 147 1.07 -2.85 -10.17
CA TRP A 147 0.55 -2.43 -8.87
C TRP A 147 -0.38 -3.47 -8.25
N LEU A 148 -0.21 -3.72 -6.96
CA LEU A 148 -1.16 -4.54 -6.22
C LEU A 148 -2.46 -3.76 -6.05
N LEU A 149 -3.57 -4.43 -6.25
CA LEU A 149 -4.88 -3.83 -6.08
C LEU A 149 -5.16 -3.58 -4.59
N THR A 150 -5.76 -2.44 -4.29
CA THR A 150 -6.38 -2.18 -2.99
C THR A 150 -7.62 -3.04 -2.80
N ASP A 151 -8.11 -3.16 -1.57
CA ASP A 151 -9.35 -3.91 -1.29
C ASP A 151 -10.52 -3.37 -2.14
N THR A 152 -10.65 -2.03 -2.25
CA THR A 152 -11.70 -1.38 -3.05
C THR A 152 -11.55 -1.67 -4.55
N GLU A 153 -10.34 -1.58 -5.10
CA GLU A 153 -10.07 -1.89 -6.50
C GLU A 153 -10.36 -3.37 -6.80
N LEU A 154 -10.01 -4.26 -5.88
CA LEU A 154 -10.28 -5.69 -6.01
C LEU A 154 -11.77 -6.00 -5.98
N GLU A 155 -12.53 -5.33 -5.10
CA GLU A 155 -13.99 -5.46 -5.06
C GLU A 155 -14.65 -4.92 -6.32
N THR A 156 -14.20 -3.77 -6.81
CA THR A 156 -14.67 -3.20 -8.08
C THR A 156 -14.38 -4.15 -9.23
N GLN A 157 -13.17 -4.66 -9.34
CA GLN A 157 -12.82 -5.63 -10.39
C GLN A 157 -13.70 -6.90 -10.32
N ARG A 158 -13.95 -7.43 -9.13
CA ARG A 158 -14.82 -8.59 -8.95
C ARG A 158 -16.27 -8.31 -9.37
N ALA A 159 -16.76 -7.11 -9.05
CA ALA A 159 -18.11 -6.68 -9.46
C ALA A 159 -18.20 -6.58 -10.98
N ASP A 160 -17.24 -5.92 -11.63
CA ASP A 160 -17.17 -5.77 -13.08
C ASP A 160 -17.08 -7.13 -13.80
N GLU A 161 -16.24 -8.05 -13.26
CA GLU A 161 -16.14 -9.40 -13.81
C GLU A 161 -17.45 -10.20 -13.64
N ALA A 162 -18.14 -10.05 -12.50
CA ALA A 162 -19.42 -10.71 -12.28
C ALA A 162 -20.49 -10.17 -13.24
N GLU A 163 -20.54 -8.86 -13.44
CA GLU A 163 -21.44 -8.22 -14.39
C GLU A 163 -21.15 -8.66 -15.84
N ALA A 164 -19.87 -8.67 -16.23
CA ALA A 164 -19.49 -9.13 -17.57
C ALA A 164 -19.88 -10.59 -17.82
N ARG A 165 -19.73 -11.46 -16.82
CA ARG A 165 -20.19 -12.87 -16.90
C ARG A 165 -21.70 -12.97 -17.06
N LEU A 166 -22.45 -12.18 -16.29
CA LEU A 166 -23.90 -12.14 -16.36
C LEU A 166 -24.37 -11.66 -17.75
N GLN A 167 -23.77 -10.60 -18.27
CA GLN A 167 -24.03 -10.10 -19.62
C GLN A 167 -23.74 -11.16 -20.69
N GLN A 168 -22.67 -11.94 -20.51
CA GLN A 168 -22.33 -13.03 -21.42
C GLN A 168 -23.40 -14.16 -21.38
N VAL A 169 -23.88 -14.49 -20.17
CA VAL A 169 -24.96 -15.49 -20.01
C VAL A 169 -26.23 -15.01 -20.69
N VAL A 170 -26.66 -13.77 -20.48
CA VAL A 170 -27.86 -13.18 -21.14
C VAL A 170 -27.72 -13.25 -22.67
N ARG A 171 -26.56 -12.88 -23.21
CA ARG A 171 -26.28 -12.98 -24.66
C ARG A 171 -26.42 -14.41 -25.19
N ASN A 172 -25.83 -15.38 -24.49
CA ASN A 172 -25.89 -16.78 -24.90
C ASN A 172 -27.33 -17.32 -24.89
N LEU A 173 -28.14 -16.97 -23.88
CA LEU A 173 -29.52 -17.36 -23.77
C LEU A 173 -30.36 -16.73 -24.92
N ARG A 174 -30.10 -15.47 -25.24
CA ARG A 174 -30.73 -14.81 -26.42
C ARG A 174 -30.40 -15.51 -27.74
N GLN A 175 -29.13 -15.82 -27.96
CA GLN A 175 -28.68 -16.51 -29.17
C GLN A 175 -29.28 -17.91 -29.29
N SER A 176 -29.62 -18.55 -28.17
CA SER A 176 -30.34 -19.83 -28.17
C SER A 176 -31.83 -19.72 -28.46
N GLY A 177 -32.34 -18.48 -28.67
CA GLY A 177 -33.74 -18.23 -29.00
C GLY A 177 -34.65 -18.04 -27.79
N MET A 178 -34.13 -17.86 -26.60
CA MET A 178 -34.90 -17.62 -25.38
C MET A 178 -35.45 -16.19 -25.38
N ASP A 179 -36.73 -16.01 -25.02
CA ASP A 179 -37.33 -14.69 -24.91
C ASP A 179 -36.93 -13.94 -23.63
N THR A 180 -37.15 -12.62 -23.59
CA THR A 180 -36.73 -11.77 -22.47
C THR A 180 -37.32 -12.22 -21.13
N THR A 181 -38.57 -12.67 -21.12
CA THR A 181 -39.26 -13.09 -19.90
C THR A 181 -38.64 -14.34 -19.32
N ALA A 182 -38.36 -15.34 -20.17
CA ALA A 182 -37.69 -16.57 -19.76
C ALA A 182 -36.26 -16.32 -19.31
N ILE A 183 -35.50 -15.40 -19.97
CA ILE A 183 -34.17 -14.99 -19.54
C ILE A 183 -34.22 -14.33 -18.17
N ALA A 184 -35.12 -13.38 -17.96
CA ALA A 184 -35.32 -12.69 -16.69
C ALA A 184 -35.58 -13.68 -15.55
N GLU A 185 -36.42 -14.68 -15.76
CA GLU A 185 -36.71 -15.73 -14.78
C GLU A 185 -35.49 -16.61 -14.47
N VAL A 186 -34.72 -17.00 -15.48
CA VAL A 186 -33.51 -17.85 -15.31
C VAL A 186 -32.38 -17.14 -14.56
N VAL A 187 -32.16 -15.86 -14.89
CA VAL A 187 -31.06 -15.10 -14.28
C VAL A 187 -31.46 -14.34 -12.99
N GLY A 188 -32.76 -14.33 -12.65
CA GLY A 188 -33.29 -13.68 -11.46
C GLY A 188 -33.28 -12.15 -11.54
N LEU A 189 -33.36 -11.56 -12.74
CA LEU A 189 -33.40 -10.12 -13.00
C LEU A 189 -34.79 -9.68 -13.46
N SER A 190 -35.07 -8.37 -13.34
CA SER A 190 -36.27 -7.79 -13.95
C SER A 190 -36.08 -7.64 -15.47
N MET A 191 -37.18 -7.57 -16.20
CA MET A 191 -37.17 -7.32 -17.66
C MET A 191 -36.47 -5.98 -17.97
N GLU A 192 -36.70 -4.94 -17.15
CA GLU A 192 -36.07 -3.64 -17.30
C GLU A 192 -34.55 -3.71 -17.16
N GLN A 193 -34.04 -4.55 -16.25
CA GLN A 193 -32.59 -4.78 -16.08
C GLN A 193 -31.99 -5.49 -17.29
N ILE A 194 -32.71 -6.49 -17.86
CA ILE A 194 -32.27 -7.17 -19.08
C ILE A 194 -32.21 -6.19 -20.26
N ASP A 195 -33.28 -5.40 -20.46
CA ASP A 195 -33.34 -4.43 -21.55
C ASP A 195 -32.28 -3.33 -21.41
N SER A 196 -31.96 -2.89 -20.16
CA SER A 196 -30.90 -1.93 -19.89
C SER A 196 -29.53 -2.49 -20.25
N MET A 197 -29.27 -3.75 -19.92
CA MET A 197 -28.01 -4.44 -20.27
C MET A 197 -27.86 -4.57 -21.79
N GLU A 198 -28.91 -4.87 -22.51
CA GLU A 198 -28.87 -5.00 -23.95
C GLU A 198 -28.63 -3.65 -24.65
N ASN A 199 -29.26 -2.59 -24.20
CA ASN A 199 -29.05 -1.23 -24.72
C ASN A 199 -27.59 -0.74 -24.47
N TYR A 200 -27.02 -1.01 -23.31
CA TYR A 200 -25.64 -0.69 -23.02
C TYR A 200 -24.64 -1.40 -23.94
N LEU A 201 -24.94 -2.67 -24.26
CA LEU A 201 -24.10 -3.48 -25.15
C LEU A 201 -24.23 -3.04 -26.62
N ALA A 202 -25.38 -2.55 -27.05
CA ALA A 202 -25.58 -2.05 -28.40
C ALA A 202 -24.84 -0.73 -28.66
N CYS A 203 -24.70 0.13 -27.63
CA CYS A 203 -23.96 1.39 -27.70
C CYS A 203 -22.45 1.25 -27.70
N ASN A 204 -21.92 0.12 -27.25
CA ASN A 204 -20.46 -0.10 -27.11
C ASN A 204 -19.84 -1.00 -28.21
N GLN A 205 -20.55 -1.23 -29.32
CA GLN A 205 -20.05 -2.03 -30.46
C GLN A 205 -19.57 -1.16 -31.65
N ASP A 206 -19.54 0.16 -31.51
CA ASP A 206 -18.95 1.11 -32.45
C ASP A 206 -17.59 1.59 -31.89
#